data_ad654ba33c0684456aa6819b67087c16
#
_entry.id   ad654ba33c0684456aa6819b67087c16
#
_cell.length_a   1.000
_cell.length_b   1.000
_cell.length_c   1.000
_cell.angle_alpha   90.00
_cell.angle_beta   90.00
_cell.angle_gamma   90.00
#
_symmetry.space_group_name_H-M   'P 1'
#
loop_
_entity.id
_entity.type
_entity.pdbx_description
1 polymer ?
#
loop_
_entity_poly.entity_id
_entity_poly.type
_entity_poly.pdbx_seq_one_letter_code
_entity_poly.pdbx_strand_id
1 'polypeptide(L)' 'MKFTTKIKEYREKVGMKQFELAELVNVRREIIVCLENGKYNPSLKLTMDIAKVFDIQVEELFSFIDENVE' A
#
# COMPACT_ATOMS: atom_id res chain seq x y z
N MET A 1 0.60 -10.45 -12.32
CA MET A 1 -0.56 -9.81 -11.67
C MET A 1 -0.28 -8.34 -11.48
N LYS A 2 -1.22 -7.51 -11.82
CA LYS A 2 -1.11 -6.08 -11.62
C LYS A 2 -2.05 -5.63 -10.53
N PHE A 3 -1.70 -4.54 -9.89
CA PHE A 3 -2.57 -3.96 -8.89
C PHE A 3 -2.37 -2.45 -8.88
N THR A 4 -3.38 -1.75 -8.38
CA THR A 4 -3.28 -0.33 -8.07
C THR A 4 -3.50 -0.18 -6.57
N THR A 5 -3.01 0.94 -6.04
CA THR A 5 -3.07 1.15 -4.61
C THR A 5 -3.49 2.58 -4.32
N LYS A 6 -4.19 2.76 -3.20
CA LYS A 6 -4.59 4.07 -2.70
C LYS A 6 -3.75 4.48 -1.50
N ILE A 7 -2.61 3.83 -1.28
CA ILE A 7 -1.74 4.15 -0.15
C ILE A 7 -1.40 5.63 -0.13
N LYS A 8 -0.99 6.18 -1.27
CA LYS A 8 -0.62 7.59 -1.35
C LYS A 8 -1.79 8.50 -0.98
N GLU A 9 -2.98 8.17 -1.46
CA GLU A 9 -4.18 8.97 -1.17
C GLU A 9 -4.48 9.01 0.32
N TYR A 10 -4.48 7.84 0.96
CA TYR A 10 -4.74 7.76 2.40
C TYR A 10 -3.64 8.45 3.19
N ARG A 11 -2.39 8.24 2.77
CA ARG A 11 -1.26 8.86 3.44
C ARG A 11 -1.35 10.38 3.39
N GLU A 12 -1.66 10.92 2.22
CA GLU A 12 -1.73 12.36 2.04
C GLU A 12 -2.91 12.98 2.78
N LYS A 13 -4.01 12.25 2.91
CA LYS A 13 -5.16 12.72 3.67
C LYS A 13 -4.82 13.04 5.12
N VAL A 14 -3.90 12.29 5.70
CA VAL A 14 -3.51 12.49 7.10
C VAL A 14 -2.19 13.23 7.21
N GLY A 15 -1.65 13.75 6.10
CA GLY A 15 -0.40 14.50 6.13
C GLY A 15 0.82 13.66 6.46
N MET A 16 0.80 12.39 6.10
CA MET A 16 1.88 11.46 6.43
C MET A 16 2.86 11.36 5.27
N LYS A 17 4.14 11.37 5.58
CA LYS A 17 5.20 11.20 4.58
C LYS A 17 5.52 9.73 4.39
N GLN A 18 6.16 9.42 3.25
CA GLN A 18 6.49 8.04 2.92
C GLN A 18 7.36 7.39 4.00
N PHE A 19 8.35 8.11 4.51
CA PHE A 19 9.23 7.53 5.52
C PHE A 19 8.49 7.28 6.82
N GLU A 20 7.49 8.10 7.12
CA GLU A 20 6.70 7.91 8.34
C GLU A 20 5.90 6.62 8.28
N LEU A 21 5.25 6.37 7.13
CA LEU A 21 4.54 5.12 6.95
C LEU A 21 5.49 3.93 7.00
N ALA A 22 6.65 4.05 6.36
CA ALA A 22 7.65 2.99 6.36
C ALA A 22 8.05 2.61 7.78
N GLU A 23 8.26 3.60 8.64
CA GLU A 23 8.60 3.34 10.04
C GLU A 23 7.47 2.64 10.78
N LEU A 24 6.24 3.04 10.53
CA LEU A 24 5.10 2.45 11.22
C LEU A 24 4.91 0.97 10.88
N VAL A 25 5.25 0.58 9.66
CA VAL A 25 5.09 -0.82 9.23
C VAL A 25 6.43 -1.54 9.14
N ASN A 26 7.49 -0.93 9.65
CA ASN A 26 8.80 -1.54 9.84
C ASN A 26 9.42 -2.04 8.53
N VAL A 27 9.39 -1.19 7.51
CA VAL A 27 10.07 -1.46 6.23
C VAL A 27 10.85 -0.22 5.82
N ARG A 28 11.66 -0.36 4.78
CA ARG A 28 12.40 0.77 4.24
C ARG A 28 11.48 1.67 3.42
N ARG A 29 11.81 2.94 3.36
CA ARG A 29 11.04 3.90 2.58
C ARG A 29 10.92 3.47 1.12
N GLU A 30 11.97 2.89 0.56
CA GLU A 30 11.96 2.42 -0.83
C GLU A 30 10.85 1.42 -1.11
N ILE A 31 10.52 0.60 -0.12
CA ILE A 31 9.43 -0.36 -0.25
C ILE A 31 8.11 0.39 -0.42
N ILE A 32 7.90 1.43 0.36
CA ILE A 32 6.68 2.23 0.25
C ILE A 32 6.61 2.92 -1.12
N VAL A 33 7.73 3.47 -1.58
CA VAL A 33 7.80 4.11 -2.90
C VAL A 33 7.40 3.12 -3.98
N CYS A 34 7.98 1.92 -3.94
CA CYS A 34 7.68 0.89 -4.94
C CYS A 34 6.23 0.43 -4.87
N LEU A 35 5.70 0.27 -3.65
CA LEU A 35 4.30 -0.10 -3.48
C LEU A 35 3.36 0.93 -4.09
N GLU A 36 3.63 2.20 -3.85
CA GLU A 36 2.77 3.27 -4.36
C GLU A 36 2.80 3.34 -5.87
N ASN A 37 3.88 2.85 -6.48
CA ASN A 37 4.01 2.81 -7.93
C ASN A 37 3.57 1.48 -8.54
N GLY A 38 3.04 0.57 -7.74
CA GLY A 38 2.58 -0.72 -8.23
C GLY A 38 3.69 -1.65 -8.66
N LYS A 39 4.89 -1.46 -8.14
CA LYS A 39 6.08 -2.20 -8.60
C LYS A 39 6.61 -3.20 -7.59
N TYR A 40 5.93 -3.40 -6.50
CA TYR A 40 6.39 -4.29 -5.44
C TYR A 40 5.23 -5.15 -4.98
N ASN A 41 5.42 -6.46 -4.96
CA ASN A 41 4.39 -7.36 -4.44
C ASN A 41 4.51 -7.43 -2.93
N PRO A 42 3.57 -6.83 -2.20
CA PRO A 42 3.66 -6.82 -0.74
C PRO A 42 3.35 -8.19 -0.17
N SER A 43 3.99 -8.51 0.95
CA SER A 43 3.60 -9.68 1.71
C SER A 43 2.21 -9.44 2.31
N LEU A 44 1.55 -10.52 2.68
CA LEU A 44 0.26 -10.41 3.35
C LEU A 44 0.38 -9.58 4.63
N LYS A 45 1.45 -9.83 5.40
CA LYS A 45 1.67 -9.10 6.65
C LYS A 45 1.79 -7.60 6.40
N LEU A 46 2.59 -7.21 5.42
CA LEU A 46 2.78 -5.79 5.11
C LEU A 46 1.47 -5.15 4.67
N THR A 47 0.72 -5.83 3.83
CA THR A 47 -0.59 -5.38 3.37
C THR A 47 -1.53 -5.12 4.54
N MET A 48 -1.60 -6.06 5.47
CA MET A 48 -2.46 -5.94 6.64
C MET A 48 -1.98 -4.84 7.58
N ASP A 49 -0.67 -4.70 7.75
CA ASP A 49 -0.12 -3.67 8.62
C ASP A 49 -0.45 -2.27 8.10
N ILE A 50 -0.34 -2.06 6.79
CA ILE A 50 -0.67 -0.77 6.19
C ILE A 50 -2.16 -0.47 6.35
N ALA A 51 -3.00 -1.46 6.11
CA ALA A 51 -4.44 -1.29 6.28
C ALA A 51 -4.78 -0.90 7.72
N LYS A 52 -4.07 -1.47 8.69
CA LYS A 52 -4.28 -1.12 10.09
C LYS A 52 -3.87 0.31 10.40
N VAL A 53 -2.80 0.79 9.78
CA VAL A 53 -2.36 2.17 10.00
C VAL A 53 -3.46 3.15 9.63
N PHE A 54 -4.18 2.86 8.57
CA PHE A 54 -5.25 3.74 8.08
C PHE A 54 -6.63 3.33 8.57
N ASP A 55 -6.71 2.25 9.33
CA ASP A 55 -7.99 1.74 9.89
C ASP A 55 -9.00 1.47 8.78
N ILE A 56 -8.55 0.79 7.73
CA ILE A 56 -9.39 0.42 6.60
C ILE A 56 -9.17 -1.05 6.26
N GLN A 57 -10.01 -1.58 5.40
CA GLN A 57 -9.85 -2.94 4.92
C GLN A 57 -8.86 -2.99 3.77
N VAL A 58 -8.22 -4.15 3.59
CA VAL A 58 -7.26 -4.34 2.51
C VAL A 58 -7.89 -4.05 1.15
N GLU A 59 -9.15 -4.42 0.98
CA GLU A 59 -9.87 -4.20 -0.27
C GLU A 59 -10.03 -2.73 -0.61
N GLU A 60 -10.03 -1.86 0.39
CA GLU A 60 -10.11 -0.42 0.16
C GLU A 60 -8.76 0.17 -0.23
N LEU A 61 -7.69 -0.52 0.12
CA LEU A 61 -6.33 -0.04 -0.10
C LEU A 61 -5.75 -0.51 -1.42
N PHE A 62 -6.06 -1.74 -1.81
CA PHE A 62 -5.50 -2.37 -3.02
C PHE A 62 -6.62 -2.80 -3.95
N SER A 63 -6.40 -2.58 -5.24
CA SER A 63 -7.27 -3.11 -6.29
C SER A 63 -6.42 -3.95 -7.23
N PHE A 64 -6.81 -5.18 -7.43
CA PHE A 64 -6.06 -6.08 -8.32
C PHE A 64 -6.70 -6.08 -9.69
N ILE A 65 -5.86 -6.06 -10.70
CA ILE A 65 -6.31 -6.06 -12.09
C ILE A 65 -6.14 -7.47 -12.63
N ASP A 66 -7.24 -8.07 -13.03
CA ASP A 66 -7.23 -9.40 -13.64
C ASP A 66 -7.10 -9.22 -15.16
N GLU A 67 -5.93 -9.52 -15.66
CA GLU A 67 -5.64 -9.33 -17.08
C GLU A 67 -6.22 -10.43 -17.96
N ASN A 68 -6.80 -11.45 -17.34
CA ASN A 68 -7.37 -12.58 -18.05
C ASN A 68 -8.88 -12.57 -18.06
N VAL A 69 -9.48 -11.49 -17.66
CA VAL A 69 -10.94 -11.36 -17.67
C VAL A 69 -11.41 -11.23 -19.11
N GLU A 70 -12.46 -11.93 -19.43
CA GLU A 70 -13.03 -11.90 -20.77
C GLU A 70 -14.39 -11.26 -20.78
#